data_3c6f06a7d65eb963d1db3cca1a8e7b25
#
_entry.id   3c6f06a7d65eb963d1db3cca1a8e7b25
#
_cell.length_a   1.000
_cell.length_b   1.000
_cell.length_c   1.000
_cell.angle_alpha   90.00
_cell.angle_beta   90.00
_cell.angle_gamma   90.00
#
_symmetry.space_group_name_H-M   'P 1'
#
loop_
_entity.id
_entity.type
_entity.pdbx_description
1 polymer ?
#
loop_
_entity_poly.entity_id
_entity_poly.type
_entity_poly.pdbx_seq_one_letter_code
_entity_poly.pdbx_strand_id
1 'polypeptide(L)'
;MKLTLEKELCGSILDIGGGGEGIIGRLYKSAVTAIDNVQEELDEAPDCCKKLLMDAAELDFDNESFDNVTFFYSLMYTDTETKEKALKEAGRVLKKGGRLIIWDYVITSAYPKAFLAELEIEFSGETVHTEYGIIGTGVEQDAEMLIKFCEENKMKMFEHEKYAEGFKLGFIK
;
A
#
# COMPACT_ATOMS: atom_id res chain seq x y z
N MET A 1 -8.31 11.21 10.73
CA MET A 1 -8.70 9.81 11.05
C MET A 1 -7.65 9.20 12.00
N LYS A 2 -8.02 8.19 12.80
CA LYS A 2 -7.06 7.46 13.65
C LYS A 2 -7.04 5.98 13.26
N LEU A 3 -5.83 5.42 13.11
CA LEU A 3 -5.59 4.03 12.75
C LEU A 3 -4.61 3.40 13.74
N THR A 4 -4.93 2.24 14.28
CA THR A 4 -4.02 1.46 15.11
C THR A 4 -3.57 0.22 14.32
N LEU A 5 -2.25 0.03 14.18
CA LEU A 5 -1.66 -1.09 13.47
C LEU A 5 -1.03 -2.08 14.46
N GLU A 6 -1.40 -3.34 14.31
CA GLU A 6 -0.78 -4.46 15.02
C GLU A 6 0.02 -5.33 14.05
N LYS A 7 0.96 -6.13 14.59
CA LYS A 7 1.72 -7.08 13.77
C LYS A 7 0.87 -8.31 13.45
N GLU A 8 0.37 -8.37 12.23
CA GLU A 8 -0.47 -9.47 11.73
C GLU A 8 0.25 -10.35 10.67
N LEU A 9 1.35 -9.84 10.09
CA LEU A 9 2.05 -10.48 8.98
C LEU A 9 3.30 -11.20 9.48
N CYS A 10 3.58 -12.35 8.88
CA CYS A 10 4.76 -13.16 9.15
C CYS A 10 5.50 -13.46 7.84
N GLY A 11 6.82 -13.61 7.90
CA GLY A 11 7.65 -13.85 6.73
C GLY A 11 8.09 -12.57 6.02
N SER A 12 8.44 -12.69 4.75
CA SER A 12 8.91 -11.57 3.93
C SER A 12 7.74 -10.67 3.50
N ILE A 13 7.96 -9.36 3.53
CA ILE A 13 6.96 -8.35 3.15
C ILE A 13 7.56 -7.45 2.07
N LEU A 14 6.85 -7.29 0.95
CA LEU A 14 7.09 -6.23 -0.02
C LEU A 14 6.12 -5.09 0.29
N ASP A 15 6.65 -3.92 0.62
CA ASP A 15 5.86 -2.70 0.86
C ASP A 15 5.98 -1.78 -0.35
N ILE A 16 4.89 -1.63 -1.10
CA ILE A 16 4.84 -0.89 -2.36
C ILE A 16 4.38 0.54 -2.12
N GLY A 17 5.23 1.53 -2.45
CA GLY A 17 5.08 2.92 -2.04
C GLY A 17 5.42 3.09 -0.56
N GLY A 18 6.48 2.41 -0.10
CA GLY A 18 6.91 2.41 1.29
C GLY A 18 7.91 3.51 1.65
N GLY A 19 7.91 4.61 0.88
CA GLY A 19 8.67 5.84 1.19
C GLY A 19 8.06 6.68 2.32
N GLY A 20 8.50 7.94 2.45
CA GLY A 20 8.00 8.91 3.41
C GLY A 20 8.10 8.44 4.86
N GLU A 21 6.98 8.31 5.55
CA GLU A 21 6.94 7.87 6.95
C GLU A 21 7.44 6.44 7.17
N GLY A 22 7.44 5.60 6.14
CA GLY A 22 7.93 4.22 6.16
C GLY A 22 7.22 3.35 7.21
N ILE A 23 5.93 3.49 7.38
CA ILE A 23 5.13 2.90 8.48
C ILE A 23 5.28 1.38 8.56
N ILE A 24 5.12 0.68 7.46
CA ILE A 24 5.25 -0.79 7.41
C ILE A 24 6.69 -1.21 7.70
N GLY A 25 7.68 -0.49 7.13
CA GLY A 25 9.09 -0.68 7.43
C GLY A 25 9.40 -0.50 8.92
N ARG A 26 8.86 0.54 9.57
CA ARG A 26 9.00 0.78 11.01
C ARG A 26 8.37 -0.30 11.85
N LEU A 27 7.20 -0.81 11.43
CA LEU A 27 6.47 -1.84 12.15
C LEU A 27 7.16 -3.20 12.07
N TYR A 28 7.59 -3.64 10.87
CA TYR A 28 8.10 -5.00 10.63
C TYR A 28 9.62 -5.10 10.46
N LYS A 29 10.33 -3.94 10.39
CA LYS A 29 11.81 -3.86 10.36
C LYS A 29 12.42 -4.67 9.21
N SER A 30 13.41 -5.50 9.50
CA SER A 30 14.18 -6.30 8.52
C SER A 30 13.37 -7.32 7.71
N ALA A 31 12.11 -7.57 8.07
CA ALA A 31 11.23 -8.42 7.27
C ALA A 31 10.74 -7.71 5.99
N VAL A 32 10.88 -6.36 5.91
CA VAL A 32 10.35 -5.54 4.83
C VAL A 32 11.42 -5.24 3.78
N THR A 33 11.02 -5.34 2.52
CA THR A 33 11.63 -4.63 1.40
C THR A 33 10.63 -3.58 0.96
N ALA A 34 10.94 -2.31 1.20
CA ALA A 34 10.15 -1.17 0.75
C ALA A 34 10.60 -0.75 -0.64
N ILE A 35 9.67 -0.45 -1.52
CA ILE A 35 9.93 0.16 -2.82
C ILE A 35 9.16 1.44 -2.98
N ASP A 36 9.76 2.37 -3.71
CA ASP A 36 9.11 3.61 -4.16
C ASP A 36 9.71 4.02 -5.51
N ASN A 37 8.97 4.74 -6.33
CA ASN A 37 9.47 5.27 -7.60
C ASN A 37 10.06 6.70 -7.46
N VAL A 38 10.03 7.27 -6.26
CA VAL A 38 10.59 8.57 -5.90
C VAL A 38 11.73 8.39 -4.91
N GLN A 39 12.96 8.73 -5.32
CA GLN A 39 14.16 8.54 -4.49
C GLN A 39 14.10 9.36 -3.20
N GLU A 40 13.57 10.59 -3.28
CA GLU A 40 13.42 11.49 -2.14
C GLU A 40 12.56 10.87 -1.04
N GLU A 41 11.46 10.19 -1.40
CA GLU A 41 10.59 9.49 -0.45
C GLU A 41 11.32 8.34 0.25
N LEU A 42 12.17 7.61 -0.49
CA LEU A 42 13.01 6.56 0.10
C LEU A 42 14.08 7.14 1.04
N ASP A 43 14.63 8.30 0.71
CA ASP A 43 15.65 8.96 1.52
C ASP A 43 15.05 9.51 2.84
N GLU A 44 13.80 9.95 2.82
CA GLU A 44 13.05 10.40 4.00
C GLU A 44 12.64 9.24 4.91
N ALA A 45 12.33 8.07 4.34
CA ALA A 45 11.94 6.91 5.11
C ALA A 45 13.05 6.44 6.07
N PRO A 46 12.74 6.09 7.33
CA PRO A 46 13.72 5.62 8.30
C PRO A 46 14.50 4.38 7.84
N ASP A 47 15.80 4.30 8.20
CA ASP A 47 16.68 3.18 7.88
C ASP A 47 16.41 1.95 8.77
N CYS A 48 15.23 1.37 8.64
CA CYS A 48 14.78 0.22 9.43
C CYS A 48 14.52 -1.05 8.61
N CYS A 49 14.54 -0.93 7.27
CA CYS A 49 14.30 -2.02 6.32
C CYS A 49 15.12 -1.82 5.03
N LYS A 50 15.08 -2.79 4.13
CA LYS A 50 15.67 -2.64 2.79
C LYS A 50 14.80 -1.70 1.96
N LYS A 51 15.43 -0.72 1.29
CA LYS A 51 14.76 0.26 0.42
C LYS A 51 15.30 0.14 -1.01
N LEU A 52 14.44 0.16 -2.03
CA LEU A 52 14.80 0.06 -3.44
C LEU A 52 13.97 1.03 -4.28
N LEU A 53 14.64 1.76 -5.15
CA LEU A 53 13.98 2.58 -6.18
C LEU A 53 13.42 1.66 -7.25
N MET A 54 12.08 1.61 -7.40
CA MET A 54 11.41 0.68 -8.30
C MET A 54 9.99 1.13 -8.63
N ASP A 55 9.55 0.86 -9.87
CA ASP A 55 8.17 1.12 -10.29
C ASP A 55 7.25 -0.05 -9.84
N ALA A 56 6.14 0.28 -9.21
CA ALA A 56 5.13 -0.68 -8.79
C ALA A 56 4.48 -1.44 -9.97
N ALA A 57 4.44 -0.82 -11.16
CA ALA A 57 3.88 -1.40 -12.37
C ALA A 57 4.84 -2.38 -13.08
N GLU A 58 6.12 -2.42 -12.69
CA GLU A 58 7.16 -3.26 -13.30
C GLU A 58 8.18 -3.72 -12.24
N LEU A 59 7.80 -4.75 -11.46
CA LEU A 59 8.61 -5.22 -10.35
C LEU A 59 9.76 -6.14 -10.81
N ASP A 60 11.00 -5.79 -10.45
CA ASP A 60 12.20 -6.62 -10.68
C ASP A 60 12.38 -7.65 -9.57
N PHE A 61 11.37 -8.49 -9.38
CA PHE A 61 11.39 -9.63 -8.47
C PHE A 61 10.84 -10.88 -9.18
N ASP A 62 11.32 -12.03 -8.77
CA ASP A 62 10.81 -13.33 -9.25
C ASP A 62 9.34 -13.54 -8.85
N ASN A 63 8.63 -14.38 -9.60
CA ASN A 63 7.31 -14.84 -9.22
C ASN A 63 7.36 -15.54 -7.86
N GLU A 64 6.32 -15.34 -7.04
CA GLU A 64 6.18 -16.04 -5.76
C GLU A 64 7.38 -15.85 -4.80
N SER A 65 7.92 -14.62 -4.73
CA SER A 65 9.08 -14.27 -3.92
C SER A 65 8.75 -13.75 -2.51
N PHE A 66 7.53 -13.23 -2.29
CA PHE A 66 7.13 -12.65 -1.01
C PHE A 66 5.98 -13.40 -0.35
N ASP A 67 6.02 -13.49 0.99
CA ASP A 67 4.94 -14.05 1.79
C ASP A 67 3.77 -13.07 1.91
N ASN A 68 4.08 -11.77 1.90
CA ASN A 68 3.09 -10.70 1.98
C ASN A 68 3.47 -9.53 1.06
N VAL A 69 2.46 -8.83 0.56
CA VAL A 69 2.59 -7.55 -0.14
C VAL A 69 1.67 -6.54 0.55
N THR A 70 2.13 -5.30 0.70
CA THR A 70 1.36 -4.22 1.30
C THR A 70 1.35 -2.99 0.40
N PHE A 71 0.21 -2.29 0.39
CA PHE A 71 0.07 -0.91 -0.06
C PHE A 71 -0.48 -0.11 1.12
N PHE A 72 0.28 0.84 1.60
CA PHE A 72 -0.11 1.66 2.73
C PHE A 72 -0.27 3.12 2.29
N TYR A 73 -1.50 3.50 1.92
CA TYR A 73 -1.87 4.81 1.38
C TYR A 73 -1.02 5.26 0.19
N SER A 74 -0.67 4.32 -0.69
CA SER A 74 0.22 4.58 -1.83
C SER A 74 -0.48 4.47 -3.19
N LEU A 75 -1.52 3.64 -3.34
CA LEU A 75 -2.27 3.54 -4.60
C LEU A 75 -2.98 4.84 -4.95
N MET A 76 -3.37 5.65 -3.97
CA MET A 76 -4.02 6.95 -4.19
C MET A 76 -3.21 7.89 -5.08
N TYR A 77 -1.90 7.74 -5.15
CA TYR A 77 -1.00 8.59 -5.94
C TYR A 77 -0.85 8.16 -7.40
N THR A 78 -1.51 7.09 -7.80
CA THR A 78 -1.41 6.52 -9.15
C THR A 78 -2.72 6.69 -9.94
N ASP A 79 -2.65 6.66 -11.27
CA ASP A 79 -3.83 6.57 -12.11
C ASP A 79 -4.42 5.15 -12.16
N THR A 80 -5.59 5.00 -12.75
CA THR A 80 -6.31 3.72 -12.81
C THR A 80 -5.50 2.63 -13.53
N GLU A 81 -4.79 2.96 -14.62
CA GLU A 81 -3.99 1.99 -15.37
C GLU A 81 -2.80 1.50 -14.55
N THR A 82 -2.13 2.40 -13.85
CA THR A 82 -1.01 2.08 -12.96
C THR A 82 -1.47 1.24 -11.76
N LYS A 83 -2.63 1.56 -11.16
CA LYS A 83 -3.24 0.74 -10.10
C LYS A 83 -3.45 -0.71 -10.54
N GLU A 84 -4.04 -0.91 -11.71
CA GLU A 84 -4.31 -2.25 -12.25
C GLU A 84 -3.01 -3.04 -12.46
N LYS A 85 -1.98 -2.40 -13.05
CA LYS A 85 -0.67 -3.02 -13.27
C LYS A 85 0.03 -3.36 -11.95
N ALA A 86 0.04 -2.42 -11.00
CA ALA A 86 0.68 -2.62 -9.70
C ALA A 86 0.02 -3.78 -8.92
N LEU A 87 -1.31 -3.89 -8.93
CA LEU A 87 -2.03 -4.99 -8.29
C LEU A 87 -1.79 -6.33 -8.98
N LYS A 88 -1.62 -6.33 -10.31
CA LYS A 88 -1.23 -7.53 -11.07
C LYS A 88 0.18 -7.99 -10.71
N GLU A 89 1.13 -7.07 -10.63
CA GLU A 89 2.51 -7.35 -10.22
C GLU A 89 2.58 -7.82 -8.76
N ALA A 90 1.83 -7.17 -7.85
CA ALA A 90 1.68 -7.62 -6.47
C ALA A 90 1.19 -9.08 -6.41
N GLY A 91 0.17 -9.43 -7.20
CA GLY A 91 -0.30 -10.80 -7.32
C GLY A 91 0.74 -11.76 -7.90
N ARG A 92 1.59 -11.31 -8.85
CA ARG A 92 2.63 -12.13 -9.45
C ARG A 92 3.73 -12.50 -8.45
N VAL A 93 4.23 -11.51 -7.71
CA VAL A 93 5.34 -11.70 -6.75
C VAL A 93 4.89 -12.35 -5.44
N LEU A 94 3.60 -12.33 -5.13
CA LEU A 94 3.03 -12.96 -3.95
C LEU A 94 3.07 -14.48 -4.08
N LYS A 95 3.54 -15.20 -3.06
CA LYS A 95 3.52 -16.65 -2.97
C LYS A 95 2.09 -17.19 -2.90
N LYS A 96 1.89 -18.45 -3.27
CA LYS A 96 0.62 -19.15 -3.03
C LYS A 96 0.32 -19.21 -1.54
N GLY A 97 -0.89 -18.81 -1.16
CA GLY A 97 -1.30 -18.65 0.24
C GLY A 97 -0.77 -17.39 0.91
N GLY A 98 -0.01 -16.56 0.19
CA GLY A 98 0.47 -15.26 0.65
C GLY A 98 -0.66 -14.22 0.71
N ARG A 99 -0.43 -13.13 1.46
CA ARG A 99 -1.44 -12.09 1.72
C ARG A 99 -1.08 -10.77 1.07
N LEU A 100 -2.07 -10.15 0.42
CA LEU A 100 -2.04 -8.76 0.01
C LEU A 100 -2.92 -7.95 0.96
N ILE A 101 -2.36 -6.89 1.55
CA ILE A 101 -3.11 -5.97 2.40
C ILE A 101 -2.99 -4.55 1.82
N ILE A 102 -4.13 -3.90 1.69
CA ILE A 102 -4.24 -2.54 1.16
C ILE A 102 -4.94 -1.69 2.20
N TRP A 103 -4.33 -0.59 2.61
CA TRP A 103 -4.97 0.52 3.31
C TRP A 103 -4.98 1.71 2.37
N ASP A 104 -6.14 2.31 2.14
CA ASP A 104 -6.22 3.50 1.28
C ASP A 104 -7.51 4.30 1.52
N TYR A 105 -7.63 5.44 0.85
CA TYR A 105 -8.77 6.33 0.91
C TYR A 105 -9.73 6.11 -0.24
N VAL A 106 -11.03 6.43 0.01
CA VAL A 106 -12.00 6.63 -1.05
C VAL A 106 -11.80 8.03 -1.63
N ILE A 107 -11.47 8.12 -2.91
CA ILE A 107 -11.27 9.39 -3.61
C ILE A 107 -12.30 9.50 -4.73
N THR A 108 -13.31 10.34 -4.50
CA THR A 108 -14.38 10.58 -5.48
C THR A 108 -14.02 11.68 -6.48
N SER A 109 -13.11 12.58 -6.10
CA SER A 109 -12.54 13.62 -6.93
C SER A 109 -11.33 14.25 -6.25
N ALA A 110 -10.31 14.59 -7.05
CA ALA A 110 -9.14 15.36 -6.59
C ALA A 110 -8.84 16.56 -7.51
N TYR A 111 -9.83 17.02 -8.30
CA TYR A 111 -9.71 18.18 -9.17
C TYR A 111 -11.06 18.91 -9.34
N PRO A 112 -11.11 20.26 -9.34
CA PRO A 112 -9.98 21.21 -9.22
C PRO A 112 -9.47 21.40 -7.78
N LYS A 113 -10.15 20.81 -6.78
CA LYS A 113 -9.76 20.89 -5.38
C LYS A 113 -8.99 19.62 -5.00
N ALA A 114 -7.81 19.78 -4.38
CA ALA A 114 -7.05 18.65 -3.85
C ALA A 114 -7.88 17.83 -2.86
N PHE A 115 -7.72 16.50 -2.92
CA PHE A 115 -8.08 15.62 -1.82
C PHE A 115 -6.98 15.74 -0.74
N LEU A 116 -7.37 15.92 0.52
CA LEU A 116 -6.47 16.01 1.67
C LEU A 116 -7.09 15.22 2.82
N ALA A 117 -6.27 14.43 3.51
CA ALA A 117 -6.70 13.63 4.64
C ALA A 117 -5.62 13.56 5.73
N GLU A 118 -5.97 13.95 6.95
CA GLU A 118 -5.11 13.81 8.12
C GLU A 118 -5.24 12.41 8.73
N LEU A 119 -4.13 11.79 9.07
CA LEU A 119 -4.05 10.46 9.66
C LEU A 119 -3.15 10.45 10.88
N GLU A 120 -3.68 9.97 12.01
CA GLU A 120 -2.94 9.59 13.20
C GLU A 120 -2.77 8.08 13.20
N ILE A 121 -1.52 7.60 13.22
CA ILE A 121 -1.19 6.17 13.15
C ILE A 121 -0.51 5.77 14.44
N GLU A 122 -1.09 4.81 15.17
CA GLU A 122 -0.48 4.21 16.36
C GLU A 122 0.01 2.80 16.07
N PHE A 123 1.27 2.52 16.37
CA PHE A 123 1.87 1.18 16.23
C PHE A 123 3.08 1.04 17.18
N SER A 124 3.23 -0.14 17.78
CA SER A 124 4.40 -0.47 18.64
C SER A 124 4.74 0.57 19.72
N GLY A 125 3.75 1.30 20.21
CA GLY A 125 3.93 2.38 21.20
C GLY A 125 4.40 3.72 20.61
N GLU A 126 4.48 3.83 19.31
CA GLU A 126 4.76 5.07 18.58
C GLU A 126 3.46 5.68 18.04
N THR A 127 3.41 7.00 17.89
CA THR A 127 2.33 7.71 17.20
C THR A 127 2.94 8.60 16.13
N VAL A 128 2.40 8.50 14.91
CA VAL A 128 2.76 9.33 13.76
C VAL A 128 1.54 10.13 13.34
N HIS A 129 1.73 11.43 13.13
CA HIS A 129 0.73 12.31 12.52
C HIS A 129 1.22 12.69 11.14
N THR A 130 0.41 12.44 10.13
CA THR A 130 0.72 12.74 8.74
C THR A 130 -0.50 13.25 7.99
N GLU A 131 -0.27 13.93 6.87
CA GLU A 131 -1.29 14.35 5.93
C GLU A 131 -1.01 13.73 4.57
N TYR A 132 -1.98 13.03 4.03
CA TYR A 132 -1.95 12.53 2.66
C TYR A 132 -2.76 13.45 1.76
N GLY A 133 -2.22 13.78 0.59
CA GLY A 133 -2.91 14.66 -0.33
C GLY A 133 -2.54 14.42 -1.78
N ILE A 134 -3.54 14.56 -2.66
CA ILE A 134 -3.34 14.49 -4.09
C ILE A 134 -4.20 15.52 -4.82
N ILE A 135 -3.67 16.07 -5.90
CA ILE A 135 -4.42 16.89 -6.85
C ILE A 135 -4.21 16.34 -8.25
N GLY A 136 -5.30 16.07 -8.96
CA GLY A 136 -5.24 15.55 -10.33
C GLY A 136 -6.56 14.92 -10.77
N THR A 137 -6.58 14.44 -12.00
CA THR A 137 -7.68 13.67 -12.59
C THR A 137 -7.22 12.24 -12.86
N GLY A 138 -8.15 11.26 -12.85
CA GLY A 138 -7.82 9.86 -13.09
C GLY A 138 -7.23 9.14 -11.88
N VAL A 139 -7.24 9.78 -10.72
CA VAL A 139 -6.77 9.23 -9.44
C VAL A 139 -7.93 8.71 -8.57
N GLU A 140 -9.16 8.89 -9.05
CA GLU A 140 -10.36 8.43 -8.35
C GLU A 140 -10.26 6.94 -8.05
N GLN A 141 -10.67 6.56 -6.84
CA GLN A 141 -10.66 5.16 -6.40
C GLN A 141 -11.65 4.91 -5.28
N ASP A 142 -12.10 3.68 -5.20
CA ASP A 142 -12.85 3.12 -4.08
C ASP A 142 -12.47 1.65 -3.84
N ALA A 143 -12.98 1.08 -2.75
CA ALA A 143 -12.72 -0.31 -2.42
C ALA A 143 -13.20 -1.28 -3.50
N GLU A 144 -14.34 -1.01 -4.15
CA GLU A 144 -14.95 -1.91 -5.13
C GLU A 144 -14.09 -2.02 -6.40
N MET A 145 -13.51 -0.91 -6.85
CA MET A 145 -12.54 -0.90 -7.96
C MET A 145 -11.33 -1.80 -7.65
N LEU A 146 -10.71 -1.62 -6.48
CA LEU A 146 -9.51 -2.40 -6.12
C LEU A 146 -9.83 -3.88 -5.88
N ILE A 147 -10.99 -4.18 -5.29
CA ILE A 147 -11.48 -5.56 -5.13
C ILE A 147 -11.60 -6.23 -6.49
N LYS A 148 -12.24 -5.57 -7.46
CA LYS A 148 -12.37 -6.10 -8.82
C LYS A 148 -11.00 -6.42 -9.45
N PHE A 149 -10.03 -5.50 -9.39
CA PHE A 149 -8.69 -5.74 -9.92
C PHE A 149 -7.99 -6.92 -9.24
N CYS A 150 -8.12 -7.06 -7.91
CA CYS A 150 -7.55 -8.19 -7.18
C CYS A 150 -8.21 -9.53 -7.58
N GLU A 151 -9.52 -9.57 -7.71
CA GLU A 151 -10.27 -10.78 -8.10
C GLU A 151 -9.97 -11.20 -9.54
N GLU A 152 -9.82 -10.26 -10.47
CA GLU A 152 -9.38 -10.53 -11.86
C GLU A 152 -7.97 -11.16 -11.88
N ASN A 153 -7.13 -10.86 -10.90
CA ASN A 153 -5.82 -11.48 -10.68
C ASN A 153 -5.87 -12.73 -9.78
N LYS A 154 -7.06 -13.34 -9.60
CA LYS A 154 -7.29 -14.60 -8.88
C LYS A 154 -6.98 -14.55 -7.38
N MET A 155 -6.94 -13.38 -6.79
CA MET A 155 -6.84 -13.20 -5.34
C MET A 155 -8.23 -13.26 -4.71
N LYS A 156 -8.36 -13.90 -3.54
CA LYS A 156 -9.62 -14.02 -2.81
C LYS A 156 -9.62 -13.08 -1.62
N MET A 157 -10.62 -12.22 -1.54
CA MET A 157 -10.81 -11.35 -0.40
C MET A 157 -11.14 -12.16 0.86
N PHE A 158 -10.48 -11.85 1.98
CA PHE A 158 -10.79 -12.38 3.32
C PHE A 158 -11.13 -11.28 4.33
N GLU A 159 -10.81 -10.02 4.02
CA GLU A 159 -11.03 -8.88 4.89
C GLU A 159 -11.47 -7.65 4.09
N HIS A 160 -12.48 -6.94 4.62
CA HIS A 160 -12.89 -5.63 4.14
C HIS A 160 -13.38 -4.80 5.35
N GLU A 161 -12.56 -3.89 5.78
CA GLU A 161 -12.86 -2.96 6.86
C GLU A 161 -13.06 -1.55 6.28
N LYS A 162 -14.13 -0.86 6.71
CA LYS A 162 -14.43 0.50 6.27
C LYS A 162 -14.14 1.47 7.40
N TYR A 163 -13.45 2.53 7.07
CA TYR A 163 -13.23 3.70 7.93
C TYR A 163 -14.10 4.87 7.47
N ALA A 164 -14.00 6.02 8.14
CA ALA A 164 -14.79 7.19 7.79
C ALA A 164 -14.57 7.66 6.34
N GLU A 165 -13.33 7.66 5.85
CA GLU A 165 -12.95 8.14 4.52
C GLU A 165 -12.07 7.13 3.76
N GLY A 166 -11.79 5.96 4.35
CA GLY A 166 -10.90 4.97 3.79
C GLY A 166 -11.35 3.55 4.06
N PHE A 167 -10.47 2.61 3.73
CA PHE A 167 -10.71 1.18 3.87
C PHE A 167 -9.42 0.41 4.12
N LYS A 168 -9.57 -0.80 4.69
CA LYS A 168 -8.56 -1.87 4.66
C LYS A 168 -9.13 -3.04 3.87
N LEU A 169 -8.35 -3.56 2.93
CA LEU A 169 -8.68 -4.77 2.18
C LEU A 169 -7.61 -5.82 2.39
N GLY A 170 -8.02 -7.06 2.60
CA GLY A 170 -7.14 -8.21 2.71
C GLY A 170 -7.50 -9.28 1.68
N PHE A 171 -6.48 -9.76 0.95
CA PHE A 171 -6.61 -10.82 -0.04
C PHE A 171 -5.60 -11.93 0.20
N ILE A 172 -5.95 -13.14 -0.23
CA ILE A 172 -5.07 -14.32 -0.27
C ILE A 172 -4.94 -14.81 -1.72
N LYS A 173 -3.72 -15.14 -2.13
CA LYS A 173 -3.43 -15.73 -3.46
C LYS A 173 -3.67 -17.24 -3.49
#